data_cd6bae0a943da039dd5a442c3cd31c88
#
_entry.id   cd6bae0a943da039dd5a442c3cd31c88
#
_cell.length_a   1.000
_cell.length_b   1.000
_cell.length_c   1.000
_cell.angle_alpha   90.00
_cell.angle_beta   90.00
_cell.angle_gamma   90.00
#
_symmetry.space_group_name_H-M   'P 1'
#
loop_
_entity.id
_entity.type
_entity.pdbx_description
1 polymer ?
#
loop_
_entity_poly.entity_id
_entity_poly.type
_entity_poly.pdbx_seq_one_letter_code
_entity_poly.pdbx_strand_id
1 'polypeptide(L)'
;DLIALSRGRGYGEGMDALAKNDLSSGTRPEPLVPPRLIRSLRERVNYAGEILMDLSVDDVRRQLKALIDAGAEALLVSLTNATENPAHERLVQEIFLSEYPAHQLGAIPMLLSHQLSGRKGEYVRTTSTIIDAYLHATMYHALSDLEQNLRANGYAKPMLVNHNTGGMAQLNSTDALQTIHSGPVAGIAASEHLAGEVEIDKIIATDMGGTSFDIGLVTVGGGKHYDFMPVIDRWLVSIPMIRLVTLGAGGGSIASYNSLHDSVQVGPRSAGSDPGPACYDRGGLHPTVTDADLLLGYLDPSEYAGGQIPLNPARAEFAIEEVFGDHLEMDPIEVALLIKAEVDDQMANGMGKELRIRGYLPEEFTMLAYGGNGPLHCCGIADRLGITKVLAPPYSSVFSALGAGNTNQMHIHERTIAINLFSSATRQLFGDFDLFNGIVEDLESLGTADIVRQGMDPLKVEHRLELDMRYGNQLVTLAVVVDRNRLRSVSDTLAVADLFSQEYARRYGQGSQSPEAGIRISTVRVASFIVGKSITFGTLAPASELSEPTRRTTRMCRFPGFSQALETSIFDQSALEPSQRVFGPAIVTAESTTYLVEPSWRIETGDRGAVWFFRNDNAGGVR
;
A
#
# COMPACT_ATOMS: atom_id res chain seq x y z
N ASP A 1 14.18 -16.27 -12.80
CA ASP A 1 14.49 -17.63 -12.60
C ASP A 1 13.87 -18.22 -11.33
N LEU A 2 13.31 -19.42 -11.48
CA LEU A 2 12.55 -20.13 -10.46
C LEU A 2 13.32 -20.41 -9.18
N ILE A 3 14.63 -20.54 -9.23
CA ILE A 3 15.49 -20.78 -8.07
C ILE A 3 15.62 -19.49 -7.23
N ALA A 4 15.72 -18.35 -7.84
CA ALA A 4 15.76 -17.07 -7.12
C ALA A 4 14.42 -16.78 -6.42
N LEU A 5 13.32 -17.20 -7.01
CA LEU A 5 11.97 -17.04 -6.48
C LEU A 5 11.67 -17.97 -5.32
N SER A 6 12.24 -19.17 -5.29
CA SER A 6 12.06 -20.12 -4.19
C SER A 6 12.80 -19.70 -2.91
N ARG A 7 13.61 -18.65 -2.95
CA ARG A 7 14.45 -18.22 -1.83
C ARG A 7 14.05 -16.84 -1.31
N GLY A 8 13.11 -16.80 -0.42
CA GLY A 8 12.81 -15.62 0.39
C GLY A 8 11.61 -14.82 -0.02
N ARG A 9 11.60 -14.15 -1.16
CA ARG A 9 10.43 -13.42 -1.68
C ARG A 9 9.72 -14.23 -2.77
N GLY A 10 8.43 -14.07 -2.89
CA GLY A 10 7.59 -14.66 -3.91
C GLY A 10 6.90 -15.91 -3.42
N TYR A 11 7.43 -17.08 -3.65
CA TYR A 11 6.72 -18.34 -3.39
C TYR A 11 6.30 -18.60 -1.93
N GLY A 12 6.97 -17.98 -0.97
CA GLY A 12 6.59 -18.05 0.45
C GLY A 12 5.59 -16.99 0.90
N GLU A 13 5.21 -16.05 0.04
CA GLU A 13 4.27 -15.00 0.40
C GLU A 13 2.86 -15.60 0.57
N GLY A 14 2.13 -15.16 1.61
CA GLY A 14 0.83 -15.74 1.94
C GLY A 14 0.85 -17.11 2.63
N MET A 15 2.02 -17.73 2.78
CA MET A 15 2.18 -18.97 3.55
C MET A 15 2.38 -18.66 5.03
N ASP A 16 1.89 -19.53 5.90
CA ASP A 16 2.18 -19.45 7.34
C ASP A 16 3.65 -19.76 7.67
N ALA A 17 4.06 -19.53 8.92
CA ALA A 17 5.45 -19.70 9.33
C ALA A 17 5.93 -21.15 9.25
N LEU A 18 5.06 -22.12 9.49
CA LEU A 18 5.38 -23.55 9.39
C LEU A 18 5.58 -23.95 7.93
N ALA A 19 4.64 -23.57 7.06
CA ALA A 19 4.73 -23.84 5.63
C ALA A 19 5.94 -23.16 4.97
N LYS A 20 6.34 -21.96 5.43
CA LYS A 20 7.56 -21.28 4.94
C LYS A 20 8.85 -22.03 5.30
N ASN A 21 8.86 -22.72 6.43
CA ASN A 21 10.02 -23.45 6.91
C ASN A 21 10.06 -24.92 6.44
N ASP A 22 8.94 -25.44 5.96
CA ASP A 22 8.86 -26.77 5.40
C ASP A 22 9.23 -26.75 3.91
N LEU A 23 10.42 -27.28 3.60
CA LEU A 23 10.91 -27.36 2.23
C LEU A 23 10.04 -28.27 1.33
N SER A 24 9.28 -29.19 1.91
CA SER A 24 8.37 -30.07 1.18
C SER A 24 7.08 -29.39 0.77
N SER A 25 6.62 -28.42 1.56
CA SER A 25 5.44 -27.60 1.27
C SER A 25 5.74 -26.38 0.39
N GLY A 26 7.00 -26.11 0.09
CA GLY A 26 7.45 -25.05 -0.80
C GLY A 26 7.09 -25.27 -2.28
N THR A 27 5.83 -25.62 -2.54
CA THR A 27 5.31 -25.81 -3.88
C THR A 27 5.30 -24.51 -4.67
N ARG A 28 5.61 -24.60 -5.96
CA ARG A 28 5.43 -23.48 -6.88
C ARG A 28 3.95 -23.06 -6.91
N PRO A 29 3.64 -21.78 -7.02
CA PRO A 29 2.30 -21.37 -7.38
C PRO A 29 1.91 -22.01 -8.72
N GLU A 30 0.63 -22.24 -8.92
CA GLU A 30 0.15 -22.71 -10.22
C GLU A 30 0.52 -21.71 -11.31
N PRO A 31 0.97 -22.20 -12.50
CA PRO A 31 1.32 -21.32 -13.60
C PRO A 31 0.13 -20.42 -14.00
N LEU A 32 0.33 -19.11 -14.02
CA LEU A 32 -0.69 -18.14 -14.47
C LEU A 32 -1.10 -18.40 -15.94
N VAL A 33 -0.16 -18.87 -16.76
CA VAL A 33 -0.41 -19.18 -18.17
C VAL A 33 -0.11 -20.66 -18.41
N PRO A 34 -1.06 -21.45 -18.89
CA PRO A 34 -0.83 -22.84 -19.28
C PRO A 34 0.25 -22.93 -20.37
N PRO A 35 1.18 -23.91 -20.31
CA PRO A 35 2.25 -24.05 -21.30
C PRO A 35 1.79 -24.09 -22.77
N ARG A 36 0.58 -24.62 -23.04
CA ARG A 36 0.00 -24.64 -24.38
C ARG A 36 -0.30 -23.25 -24.97
N LEU A 37 -0.41 -22.22 -24.10
CA LEU A 37 -0.63 -20.83 -24.49
C LEU A 37 0.66 -20.00 -24.49
N ILE A 38 1.84 -20.65 -24.37
CA ILE A 38 3.14 -19.97 -24.49
C ILE A 38 3.77 -20.39 -25.81
N ARG A 39 4.17 -19.39 -26.61
CA ARG A 39 4.83 -19.59 -27.91
C ARG A 39 6.13 -18.80 -27.96
N SER A 40 7.15 -19.41 -28.53
CA SER A 40 8.43 -18.75 -28.73
C SER A 40 8.52 -18.19 -30.14
N LEU A 41 9.12 -17.01 -30.27
CA LEU A 41 9.47 -16.39 -31.54
C LEU A 41 10.99 -16.46 -31.75
N ARG A 42 11.41 -16.65 -32.97
CA ARG A 42 12.82 -16.64 -33.35
C ARG A 42 13.25 -15.22 -33.63
N GLU A 43 13.91 -14.62 -32.68
CA GLU A 43 14.45 -13.28 -32.74
C GLU A 43 15.63 -13.13 -31.77
N ARG A 44 16.45 -12.09 -31.96
CA ARG A 44 17.45 -11.74 -30.95
C ARG A 44 17.80 -10.27 -30.98
N VAL A 45 17.61 -9.61 -29.85
CA VAL A 45 18.18 -8.30 -29.52
C VAL A 45 19.23 -8.50 -28.43
N ASN A 46 20.41 -7.87 -28.57
CA ASN A 46 21.45 -7.95 -27.55
C ASN A 46 21.23 -6.92 -26.43
N TYR A 47 22.08 -6.95 -25.40
CA TYR A 47 22.01 -6.06 -24.25
C TYR A 47 22.26 -4.57 -24.56
N ALA A 48 22.80 -4.25 -25.73
CA ALA A 48 23.04 -2.91 -26.23
C ALA A 48 21.90 -2.40 -27.16
N GLY A 49 20.86 -3.24 -27.37
CA GLY A 49 19.74 -2.90 -28.25
C GLY A 49 19.98 -3.20 -29.74
N GLU A 50 21.11 -3.83 -30.11
CA GLU A 50 21.38 -4.22 -31.50
C GLU A 50 20.61 -5.47 -31.88
N ILE A 51 20.00 -5.47 -33.05
CA ILE A 51 19.29 -6.65 -33.58
C ILE A 51 20.32 -7.60 -34.17
N LEU A 52 20.46 -8.77 -33.55
CA LEU A 52 21.34 -9.85 -34.01
C LEU A 52 20.62 -10.87 -34.90
N MET A 53 19.30 -10.96 -34.75
CA MET A 53 18.44 -11.84 -35.56
C MET A 53 17.09 -11.15 -35.73
N ASP A 54 16.72 -10.93 -36.98
CA ASP A 54 15.45 -10.34 -37.37
C ASP A 54 14.27 -11.26 -37.03
N LEU A 55 13.13 -10.64 -36.70
CA LEU A 55 11.88 -11.32 -36.47
C LEU A 55 11.23 -11.76 -37.78
N SER A 56 10.85 -13.02 -37.91
CA SER A 56 10.17 -13.55 -39.07
C SER A 56 8.66 -13.26 -39.01
N VAL A 57 8.15 -12.50 -39.98
CA VAL A 57 6.71 -12.17 -40.09
C VAL A 57 5.86 -13.43 -40.21
N ASP A 58 6.29 -14.44 -40.98
CA ASP A 58 5.53 -15.68 -41.14
C ASP A 58 5.53 -16.53 -39.88
N ASP A 59 6.61 -16.47 -39.09
CA ASP A 59 6.65 -17.14 -37.78
C ASP A 59 5.67 -16.46 -36.81
N VAL A 60 5.69 -15.14 -36.75
CA VAL A 60 4.74 -14.36 -35.93
C VAL A 60 3.30 -14.71 -36.27
N ARG A 61 2.91 -14.66 -37.55
CA ARG A 61 1.56 -15.02 -38.01
C ARG A 61 1.14 -16.42 -37.57
N ARG A 62 2.03 -17.37 -37.75
CA ARG A 62 1.77 -18.78 -37.38
C ARG A 62 1.56 -18.93 -35.86
N GLN A 63 2.40 -18.28 -35.03
CA GLN A 63 2.30 -18.38 -33.57
C GLN A 63 1.06 -17.63 -33.05
N LEU A 64 0.75 -16.44 -33.57
CA LEU A 64 -0.47 -15.70 -33.24
C LEU A 64 -1.73 -16.51 -33.54
N LYS A 65 -1.82 -17.07 -34.75
CA LYS A 65 -2.94 -17.94 -35.11
C LYS A 65 -3.06 -19.13 -34.17
N ALA A 66 -1.96 -19.79 -33.82
CA ALA A 66 -1.98 -20.94 -32.92
C ALA A 66 -2.47 -20.58 -31.50
N LEU A 67 -2.16 -19.37 -30.99
CA LEU A 67 -2.65 -18.89 -29.71
C LEU A 67 -4.15 -18.58 -29.75
N ILE A 68 -4.62 -17.92 -30.81
CA ILE A 68 -6.03 -17.60 -31.00
C ILE A 68 -6.86 -18.88 -31.16
N ASP A 69 -6.41 -19.81 -31.99
CA ASP A 69 -7.06 -21.12 -32.18
C ASP A 69 -7.10 -21.93 -30.87
N ALA A 70 -6.14 -21.73 -29.96
CA ALA A 70 -6.10 -22.34 -28.63
C ALA A 70 -6.99 -21.64 -27.59
N GLY A 71 -7.71 -20.57 -27.97
CA GLY A 71 -8.67 -19.86 -27.13
C GLY A 71 -8.03 -18.78 -26.23
N ALA A 72 -6.97 -18.12 -26.66
CA ALA A 72 -6.40 -17.00 -25.92
C ALA A 72 -7.39 -15.81 -25.96
N GLU A 73 -7.71 -15.27 -24.78
CA GLU A 73 -8.61 -14.12 -24.58
C GLU A 73 -7.84 -12.77 -24.50
N ALA A 74 -6.55 -12.82 -24.24
CA ALA A 74 -5.62 -11.71 -24.28
C ALA A 74 -4.27 -12.21 -24.81
N LEU A 75 -3.54 -11.37 -25.52
CA LEU A 75 -2.19 -11.64 -26.00
C LEU A 75 -1.20 -10.71 -25.31
N LEU A 76 -0.06 -11.23 -24.96
CA LEU A 76 1.06 -10.42 -24.50
C LEU A 76 2.34 -10.81 -25.25
N VAL A 77 3.19 -9.82 -25.48
CA VAL A 77 4.49 -10.01 -26.10
C VAL A 77 5.56 -9.60 -25.10
N SER A 78 6.48 -10.53 -24.81
CA SER A 78 7.63 -10.25 -23.94
C SER A 78 8.88 -10.88 -24.55
N LEU A 79 9.73 -10.01 -25.08
CA LEU A 79 10.96 -10.41 -25.76
C LEU A 79 12.20 -9.96 -24.99
N THR A 80 13.32 -10.66 -25.24
CA THR A 80 14.57 -10.37 -24.55
C THR A 80 15.10 -8.98 -24.95
N ASN A 81 15.53 -8.19 -23.93
CA ASN A 81 16.04 -6.84 -24.09
C ASN A 81 15.08 -5.84 -24.79
N ALA A 82 13.76 -6.08 -24.73
CA ALA A 82 12.77 -5.18 -25.31
C ALA A 82 12.75 -3.78 -24.66
N THR A 83 13.29 -3.63 -23.46
CA THR A 83 13.49 -2.31 -22.80
C THR A 83 14.61 -1.49 -23.45
N GLU A 84 15.58 -2.15 -24.09
CA GLU A 84 16.65 -1.48 -24.82
C GLU A 84 16.23 -1.16 -26.26
N ASN A 85 15.56 -2.13 -26.90
CA ASN A 85 15.03 -1.96 -28.25
C ASN A 85 13.70 -2.69 -28.42
N PRO A 86 12.57 -1.97 -28.40
CA PRO A 86 11.23 -2.54 -28.49
C PRO A 86 10.77 -2.87 -29.92
N ALA A 87 11.63 -2.72 -30.93
CA ALA A 87 11.23 -2.83 -32.34
C ALA A 87 10.52 -4.15 -32.66
N HIS A 88 10.99 -5.27 -32.11
CA HIS A 88 10.38 -6.57 -32.37
C HIS A 88 9.02 -6.75 -31.66
N GLU A 89 8.85 -6.26 -30.43
CA GLU A 89 7.53 -6.29 -29.78
C GLU A 89 6.52 -5.42 -30.54
N ARG A 90 6.92 -4.23 -30.99
CA ARG A 90 6.08 -3.35 -31.83
C ARG A 90 5.73 -3.98 -33.15
N LEU A 91 6.68 -4.63 -33.81
CA LEU A 91 6.43 -5.33 -35.08
C LEU A 91 5.42 -6.48 -34.90
N VAL A 92 5.47 -7.22 -33.81
CA VAL A 92 4.45 -8.25 -33.50
C VAL A 92 3.07 -7.60 -33.38
N GLN A 93 2.95 -6.47 -32.69
CA GLN A 93 1.69 -5.75 -32.55
C GLN A 93 1.19 -5.21 -33.89
N GLU A 94 2.05 -4.65 -34.74
CA GLU A 94 1.69 -4.19 -36.08
C GLU A 94 1.15 -5.33 -36.94
N ILE A 95 1.82 -6.49 -36.94
CA ILE A 95 1.38 -7.68 -37.66
C ILE A 95 0.02 -8.13 -37.12
N PHE A 96 -0.14 -8.20 -35.79
CA PHE A 96 -1.39 -8.58 -35.15
C PHE A 96 -2.54 -7.66 -35.56
N LEU A 97 -2.37 -6.35 -35.45
CA LEU A 97 -3.40 -5.37 -35.78
C LEU A 97 -3.75 -5.34 -37.29
N SER A 98 -2.82 -5.73 -38.14
CA SER A 98 -3.08 -5.85 -39.59
C SER A 98 -3.95 -7.07 -39.94
N GLU A 99 -3.82 -8.16 -39.15
CA GLU A 99 -4.56 -9.42 -39.35
C GLU A 99 -5.89 -9.45 -38.57
N TYR A 100 -5.88 -8.85 -37.36
CA TYR A 100 -7.00 -8.82 -36.41
C TYR A 100 -7.27 -7.38 -35.95
N PRO A 101 -7.87 -6.54 -36.83
CA PRO A 101 -8.12 -5.14 -36.51
C PRO A 101 -9.02 -4.95 -35.30
N ALA A 102 -8.72 -3.99 -34.43
CA ALA A 102 -9.42 -3.74 -33.18
C ALA A 102 -10.92 -3.39 -33.31
N HIS A 103 -11.37 -2.96 -34.52
CA HIS A 103 -12.77 -2.64 -34.78
C HIS A 103 -13.63 -3.84 -35.12
N GLN A 104 -13.05 -5.02 -35.26
CA GLN A 104 -13.80 -6.24 -35.57
C GLN A 104 -14.35 -6.89 -34.31
N LEU A 105 -15.52 -7.54 -34.44
CA LEU A 105 -16.09 -8.33 -33.36
C LEU A 105 -15.14 -9.46 -32.97
N GLY A 106 -14.92 -9.62 -31.66
CA GLY A 106 -14.00 -10.61 -31.12
C GLY A 106 -12.53 -10.14 -31.12
N ALA A 107 -12.28 -8.84 -31.30
CA ALA A 107 -10.96 -8.28 -31.09
C ALA A 107 -10.49 -8.55 -29.65
N ILE A 108 -9.25 -9.03 -29.52
CA ILE A 108 -8.63 -9.32 -28.23
C ILE A 108 -7.52 -8.30 -27.95
N PRO A 109 -7.28 -7.93 -26.67
CA PRO A 109 -6.22 -6.99 -26.33
C PRO A 109 -4.84 -7.61 -26.54
N MET A 110 -3.87 -6.78 -26.97
CA MET A 110 -2.46 -7.14 -27.03
C MET A 110 -1.62 -6.18 -26.20
N LEU A 111 -0.89 -6.72 -25.24
CA LEU A 111 -0.03 -5.98 -24.32
C LEU A 111 1.45 -6.19 -24.70
N LEU A 112 2.24 -5.12 -24.60
CA LEU A 112 3.68 -5.16 -24.88
C LEU A 112 4.45 -4.95 -23.57
N SER A 113 5.36 -5.86 -23.25
CA SER A 113 6.04 -5.87 -21.97
C SER A 113 6.87 -4.61 -21.68
N HIS A 114 7.49 -4.02 -22.72
CA HIS A 114 8.28 -2.79 -22.57
C HIS A 114 7.43 -1.54 -22.26
N GLN A 115 6.12 -1.57 -22.53
CA GLN A 115 5.22 -0.46 -22.21
C GLN A 115 4.84 -0.46 -20.73
N LEU A 116 4.67 -1.65 -20.14
CA LEU A 116 4.28 -1.77 -18.74
C LEU A 116 5.45 -1.47 -17.78
N SER A 117 6.68 -1.88 -18.13
CA SER A 117 7.86 -1.65 -17.29
C SER A 117 9.11 -1.38 -18.12
N GLY A 118 9.76 -0.25 -17.87
CA GLY A 118 11.06 0.12 -18.44
C GLY A 118 12.26 -0.49 -17.70
N ARG A 119 12.03 -1.39 -16.73
CA ARG A 119 13.10 -2.04 -15.97
C ARG A 119 13.63 -3.28 -16.69
N LYS A 120 14.95 -3.47 -16.61
CA LYS A 120 15.58 -4.74 -16.98
C LYS A 120 15.13 -5.87 -16.08
N GLY A 121 15.05 -7.07 -16.63
CA GLY A 121 14.66 -8.28 -15.93
C GLY A 121 13.45 -8.91 -16.60
N GLU A 122 13.72 -9.74 -17.60
CA GLU A 122 12.71 -10.36 -18.47
C GLU A 122 11.66 -11.12 -17.67
N TYR A 123 12.09 -11.84 -16.64
CA TYR A 123 11.17 -12.61 -15.81
C TYR A 123 10.14 -11.73 -15.12
N VAL A 124 10.57 -10.74 -14.31
CA VAL A 124 9.65 -9.89 -13.54
C VAL A 124 8.80 -9.00 -14.45
N ARG A 125 9.35 -8.56 -15.59
CA ARG A 125 8.61 -7.80 -16.60
C ARG A 125 7.53 -8.67 -17.25
N THR A 126 7.87 -9.91 -17.64
CA THR A 126 6.90 -10.86 -18.21
C THR A 126 5.80 -11.20 -17.21
N THR A 127 6.15 -11.49 -15.95
CA THR A 127 5.17 -11.78 -14.89
C THR A 127 4.23 -10.60 -14.67
N SER A 128 4.76 -9.38 -14.66
CA SER A 128 3.94 -8.15 -14.56
C SER A 128 2.93 -8.05 -15.70
N THR A 129 3.38 -8.28 -16.93
CA THR A 129 2.52 -8.20 -18.11
C THR A 129 1.47 -9.33 -18.13
N ILE A 130 1.81 -10.52 -17.63
CA ILE A 130 0.84 -11.62 -17.48
C ILE A 130 -0.26 -11.25 -16.48
N ILE A 131 0.11 -10.71 -15.31
CA ILE A 131 -0.86 -10.32 -14.29
C ILE A 131 -1.73 -9.17 -14.80
N ASP A 132 -1.14 -8.19 -15.48
CA ASP A 132 -1.88 -7.10 -16.10
C ASP A 132 -2.91 -7.61 -17.12
N ALA A 133 -2.48 -8.48 -18.03
CA ALA A 133 -3.35 -9.11 -19.02
C ALA A 133 -4.48 -9.94 -18.38
N TYR A 134 -4.17 -10.66 -17.30
CA TYR A 134 -5.14 -11.47 -16.57
C TYR A 134 -6.23 -10.62 -15.92
N LEU A 135 -5.86 -9.50 -15.33
CA LEU A 135 -6.76 -8.58 -14.66
C LEU A 135 -7.55 -7.70 -15.65
N HIS A 136 -6.98 -7.44 -16.83
CA HIS A 136 -7.45 -6.44 -17.78
C HIS A 136 -8.95 -6.56 -18.09
N ALA A 137 -9.40 -7.73 -18.52
CA ALA A 137 -10.79 -7.92 -18.94
C ALA A 137 -11.77 -7.65 -17.79
N THR A 138 -11.54 -8.24 -16.62
CA THR A 138 -12.41 -8.09 -15.44
C THR A 138 -12.46 -6.64 -14.97
N MET A 139 -11.30 -6.00 -14.86
CA MET A 139 -11.20 -4.60 -14.42
C MET A 139 -11.84 -3.65 -15.43
N TYR A 140 -11.55 -3.84 -16.72
CA TYR A 140 -12.11 -3.01 -17.78
C TYR A 140 -13.63 -3.08 -17.80
N HIS A 141 -14.23 -4.28 -17.76
CA HIS A 141 -15.69 -4.42 -17.77
C HIS A 141 -16.32 -3.77 -16.54
N ALA A 142 -15.83 -4.08 -15.34
CA ALA A 142 -16.40 -3.54 -14.10
C ALA A 142 -16.32 -2.01 -14.04
N LEU A 143 -15.16 -1.43 -14.37
CA LEU A 143 -14.96 0.02 -14.30
C LEU A 143 -15.63 0.75 -15.46
N SER A 144 -15.70 0.14 -16.64
CA SER A 144 -16.40 0.70 -17.80
C SER A 144 -17.91 0.76 -17.57
N ASP A 145 -18.50 -0.30 -16.98
CA ASP A 145 -19.91 -0.30 -16.59
C ASP A 145 -20.19 0.77 -15.52
N LEU A 146 -19.29 0.93 -14.55
CA LEU A 146 -19.41 1.99 -13.56
C LEU A 146 -19.36 3.38 -14.20
N GLU A 147 -18.42 3.63 -15.12
CA GLU A 147 -18.32 4.91 -15.83
C GLU A 147 -19.57 5.19 -16.66
N GLN A 148 -20.12 4.18 -17.36
CA GLN A 148 -21.36 4.31 -18.11
C GLN A 148 -22.55 4.64 -17.21
N ASN A 149 -22.67 3.98 -16.06
CA ASN A 149 -23.70 4.27 -15.06
C ASN A 149 -23.60 5.69 -14.52
N LEU A 150 -22.39 6.18 -14.23
CA LEU A 150 -22.16 7.57 -13.83
C LEU A 150 -22.63 8.55 -14.91
N ARG A 151 -22.28 8.29 -16.18
CA ARG A 151 -22.73 9.10 -17.33
C ARG A 151 -24.23 9.10 -17.51
N ALA A 152 -24.88 7.93 -17.38
CA ALA A 152 -26.33 7.80 -17.44
C ALA A 152 -27.04 8.61 -16.34
N ASN A 153 -26.39 8.79 -15.18
CA ASN A 153 -26.87 9.62 -14.08
C ASN A 153 -26.40 11.09 -14.15
N GLY A 154 -25.90 11.53 -15.31
CA GLY A 154 -25.56 12.94 -15.57
C GLY A 154 -24.15 13.36 -15.21
N TYR A 155 -23.25 12.44 -14.83
CA TYR A 155 -21.85 12.78 -14.60
C TYR A 155 -21.11 12.96 -15.93
N ALA A 156 -20.72 14.18 -16.23
CA ALA A 156 -20.17 14.57 -17.55
C ALA A 156 -18.65 14.47 -17.64
N LYS A 157 -17.95 14.22 -16.53
CA LYS A 157 -16.48 14.16 -16.52
C LYS A 157 -15.98 12.73 -16.61
N PRO A 158 -14.74 12.49 -17.09
CA PRO A 158 -14.17 11.15 -17.08
C PRO A 158 -13.99 10.65 -15.64
N MET A 159 -14.17 9.36 -15.45
CA MET A 159 -13.84 8.69 -14.19
C MET A 159 -12.31 8.56 -14.09
N LEU A 160 -11.76 8.85 -12.92
CA LEU A 160 -10.35 8.67 -12.62
C LEU A 160 -10.17 7.46 -11.70
N VAL A 161 -9.13 6.68 -11.96
CA VAL A 161 -8.76 5.48 -11.22
C VAL A 161 -7.46 5.75 -10.47
N ASN A 162 -7.43 5.48 -9.17
CA ASN A 162 -6.22 5.59 -8.37
C ASN A 162 -5.26 4.45 -8.66
N HIS A 163 -3.97 4.76 -8.66
CA HIS A 163 -2.89 3.83 -8.91
C HIS A 163 -2.08 3.55 -7.64
N ASN A 164 -1.54 2.36 -7.55
CA ASN A 164 -0.61 1.97 -6.50
C ASN A 164 0.74 2.71 -6.53
N THR A 165 0.97 3.51 -7.55
CA THR A 165 2.08 4.46 -7.66
C THR A 165 1.84 5.75 -6.87
N GLY A 166 0.63 5.97 -6.35
CA GLY A 166 0.21 7.20 -5.65
C GLY A 166 -0.18 8.32 -6.61
N GLY A 167 -0.58 7.99 -7.82
CA GLY A 167 -1.22 8.86 -8.79
C GLY A 167 -2.60 8.37 -9.18
N MET A 168 -3.25 9.05 -10.10
CA MET A 168 -4.48 8.62 -10.76
C MET A 168 -4.47 8.95 -12.23
N ALA A 169 -5.25 8.20 -13.02
CA ALA A 169 -5.46 8.47 -14.44
C ALA A 169 -6.88 8.08 -14.87
N GLN A 170 -7.25 8.45 -16.10
CA GLN A 170 -8.49 7.98 -16.71
C GLN A 170 -8.41 6.47 -16.96
N LEU A 171 -9.57 5.80 -17.02
CA LEU A 171 -9.66 4.36 -17.23
C LEU A 171 -8.87 3.87 -18.45
N ASN A 172 -8.96 4.59 -19.57
CA ASN A 172 -8.24 4.28 -20.83
C ASN A 172 -6.72 4.58 -20.79
N SER A 173 -6.20 5.06 -19.68
CA SER A 173 -4.78 5.36 -19.45
C SER A 173 -4.28 4.69 -18.16
N THR A 174 -4.96 3.62 -17.73
CA THR A 174 -4.68 2.86 -16.51
C THR A 174 -4.36 1.42 -16.88
N ASP A 175 -3.20 0.93 -16.46
CA ASP A 175 -2.89 -0.49 -16.49
C ASP A 175 -3.57 -1.20 -15.31
N ALA A 176 -4.13 -2.38 -15.53
CA ALA A 176 -4.87 -3.12 -14.50
C ALA A 176 -3.98 -3.43 -13.27
N LEU A 177 -2.71 -3.74 -13.50
CA LEU A 177 -1.73 -3.99 -12.45
C LEU A 177 -1.55 -2.78 -11.51
N GLN A 178 -1.74 -1.55 -12.00
CA GLN A 178 -1.63 -0.33 -11.20
C GLN A 178 -2.79 -0.15 -10.21
N THR A 179 -3.88 -0.89 -10.36
CA THR A 179 -5.05 -0.79 -9.47
C THR A 179 -4.92 -1.64 -8.21
N ILE A 180 -4.00 -2.59 -8.17
CA ILE A 180 -3.77 -3.46 -7.01
C ILE A 180 -3.31 -2.61 -5.82
N HIS A 181 -3.99 -2.73 -4.67
CA HIS A 181 -3.74 -1.94 -3.46
C HIS A 181 -3.91 -0.42 -3.62
N SER A 182 -4.60 0.06 -4.67
CA SER A 182 -4.78 1.49 -4.92
C SER A 182 -5.59 2.19 -3.80
N GLY A 183 -6.54 1.51 -3.17
CA GLY A 183 -7.31 2.03 -2.04
C GLY A 183 -6.43 2.38 -0.82
N PRO A 184 -5.70 1.42 -0.23
CA PRO A 184 -4.76 1.70 0.85
C PRO A 184 -3.69 2.75 0.49
N VAL A 185 -3.20 2.73 -0.75
CA VAL A 185 -2.24 3.74 -1.23
C VAL A 185 -2.86 5.14 -1.27
N ALA A 186 -4.14 5.27 -1.60
CA ALA A 186 -4.84 6.55 -1.51
C ALA A 186 -4.91 7.06 -0.06
N GLY A 187 -5.04 6.16 0.93
CA GLY A 187 -4.94 6.51 2.36
C GLY A 187 -3.56 7.05 2.75
N ILE A 188 -2.48 6.49 2.18
CA ILE A 188 -1.12 7.02 2.37
C ILE A 188 -0.99 8.41 1.73
N ALA A 189 -1.56 8.63 0.55
CA ALA A 189 -1.56 9.94 -0.10
C ALA A 189 -2.33 10.99 0.73
N ALA A 190 -3.49 10.62 1.32
CA ALA A 190 -4.20 11.46 2.27
C ALA A 190 -3.36 11.79 3.50
N SER A 191 -2.64 10.80 4.02
CA SER A 191 -1.76 10.95 5.18
C SER A 191 -0.59 11.91 4.90
N GLU A 192 -0.02 11.85 3.71
CA GLU A 192 1.03 12.77 3.26
C GLU A 192 0.52 14.21 3.18
N HIS A 193 -0.67 14.39 2.60
CA HIS A 193 -1.30 15.70 2.50
C HIS A 193 -1.63 16.27 3.89
N LEU A 194 -2.24 15.45 4.74
CA LEU A 194 -2.56 15.82 6.12
C LEU A 194 -1.32 16.18 6.93
N ALA A 195 -0.23 15.40 6.79
CA ALA A 195 1.05 15.67 7.45
C ALA A 195 1.58 17.06 7.15
N GLY A 196 1.49 17.48 5.89
CA GLY A 196 1.87 18.83 5.46
C GLY A 196 0.98 19.93 6.06
N GLU A 197 -0.33 19.70 6.19
CA GLU A 197 -1.25 20.70 6.78
C GLU A 197 -1.11 20.85 8.30
N VAL A 198 -0.78 19.76 9.00
CA VAL A 198 -0.63 19.78 10.47
C VAL A 198 0.83 19.90 10.93
N GLU A 199 1.74 20.13 10.00
CA GLU A 199 3.18 20.30 10.25
C GLU A 199 3.81 19.15 11.05
N ILE A 200 3.46 17.90 10.69
CA ILE A 200 4.04 16.69 11.27
C ILE A 200 5.01 16.05 10.26
N ASP A 201 6.28 15.98 10.62
CA ASP A 201 7.32 15.48 9.72
C ASP A 201 7.28 13.97 9.51
N LYS A 202 6.83 13.19 10.51
CA LYS A 202 6.89 11.73 10.51
C LYS A 202 5.55 11.15 10.95
N ILE A 203 4.88 10.47 10.04
CA ILE A 203 3.62 9.76 10.29
C ILE A 203 3.77 8.28 9.96
N ILE A 204 3.28 7.41 10.85
CA ILE A 204 2.96 6.04 10.52
C ILE A 204 1.44 5.95 10.32
N ALA A 205 1.04 5.81 9.07
CA ALA A 205 -0.35 5.71 8.65
C ALA A 205 -0.84 4.27 8.83
N THR A 206 -1.99 4.10 9.48
CA THR A 206 -2.57 2.78 9.78
C THR A 206 -4.04 2.76 9.45
N ASP A 207 -4.44 1.86 8.56
CA ASP A 207 -5.83 1.59 8.16
C ASP A 207 -6.28 0.25 8.73
N MET A 208 -7.15 0.26 9.74
CA MET A 208 -7.73 -0.96 10.28
C MET A 208 -9.18 -1.11 9.83
N GLY A 209 -9.37 -2.02 8.91
CA GLY A 209 -10.69 -2.43 8.45
C GLY A 209 -11.22 -3.68 9.16
N GLY A 210 -12.18 -4.36 8.51
CA GLY A 210 -12.71 -5.63 9.00
C GLY A 210 -11.79 -6.83 8.76
N THR A 211 -10.92 -6.80 7.75
CA THR A 211 -10.14 -7.97 7.28
C THR A 211 -8.64 -7.76 7.36
N SER A 212 -8.17 -6.53 7.29
CA SER A 212 -6.75 -6.20 7.18
C SER A 212 -6.38 -4.98 8.01
N PHE A 213 -5.09 -4.90 8.29
CA PHE A 213 -4.43 -3.74 8.87
C PHE A 213 -3.29 -3.32 7.92
N ASP A 214 -3.45 -2.15 7.32
CA ASP A 214 -2.51 -1.61 6.36
C ASP A 214 -1.60 -0.59 7.01
N ILE A 215 -0.29 -0.69 6.75
CA ILE A 215 0.75 0.16 7.35
C ILE A 215 1.49 0.89 6.23
N GLY A 216 1.52 2.22 6.30
CA GLY A 216 2.29 3.07 5.42
C GLY A 216 3.16 4.07 6.18
N LEU A 217 4.29 4.46 5.60
CA LEU A 217 5.18 5.47 6.17
C LEU A 217 5.16 6.74 5.35
N VAL A 218 4.97 7.85 6.02
CA VAL A 218 5.04 9.20 5.45
C VAL A 218 6.12 9.98 6.19
N THR A 219 7.06 10.54 5.42
CA THR A 219 8.07 11.49 5.92
C THR A 219 8.01 12.74 5.05
N VAL A 220 7.62 13.87 5.63
CA VAL A 220 7.46 15.13 4.89
C VAL A 220 8.80 15.57 4.31
N GLY A 221 8.79 15.96 3.03
CA GLY A 221 10.02 16.31 2.30
C GLY A 221 10.92 15.12 1.93
N GLY A 222 10.56 13.90 2.35
CA GLY A 222 11.21 12.66 1.94
C GLY A 222 10.69 12.14 0.60
N GLY A 223 11.48 11.27 -0.04
CA GLY A 223 11.02 10.52 -1.21
C GLY A 223 9.96 9.48 -0.81
N LYS A 224 9.07 9.16 -1.72
CA LYS A 224 8.11 8.07 -1.51
C LYS A 224 8.85 6.74 -1.33
N HIS A 225 8.37 5.95 -0.39
CA HIS A 225 8.92 4.61 -0.18
C HIS A 225 8.29 3.64 -1.18
N TYR A 226 8.99 3.39 -2.29
CA TYR A 226 8.56 2.41 -3.28
C TYR A 226 9.10 1.01 -2.98
N ASP A 227 8.30 0.01 -3.30
CA ASP A 227 8.75 -1.35 -3.56
C ASP A 227 8.78 -1.54 -5.09
N PHE A 228 9.94 -1.80 -5.65
CA PHE A 228 10.14 -1.93 -7.10
C PHE A 228 10.04 -3.36 -7.60
N MET A 229 9.96 -4.31 -6.70
CA MET A 229 9.69 -5.71 -6.98
C MET A 229 8.71 -6.25 -5.93
N PRO A 230 7.49 -5.70 -5.89
CA PRO A 230 6.48 -6.21 -4.97
C PRO A 230 6.10 -7.65 -5.32
N VAL A 231 5.58 -8.35 -4.33
CA VAL A 231 5.05 -9.69 -4.50
C VAL A 231 3.53 -9.62 -4.53
N ILE A 232 2.93 -10.12 -5.59
CA ILE A 232 1.49 -10.21 -5.76
C ILE A 232 1.14 -11.69 -5.94
N ASP A 233 0.33 -12.23 -5.04
CA ASP A 233 -0.07 -13.63 -5.04
C ASP A 233 1.11 -14.60 -5.30
N ARG A 234 2.20 -14.43 -4.55
CA ARG A 234 3.43 -15.22 -4.65
C ARG A 234 4.27 -14.99 -5.94
N TRP A 235 3.91 -13.99 -6.76
CA TRP A 235 4.64 -13.64 -7.98
C TRP A 235 5.35 -12.29 -7.84
N LEU A 236 6.62 -12.24 -8.23
CA LEU A 236 7.37 -10.99 -8.30
C LEU A 236 6.93 -10.20 -9.53
N VAL A 237 6.64 -8.92 -9.34
CA VAL A 237 6.31 -7.97 -10.40
C VAL A 237 7.27 -6.79 -10.41
N SER A 238 7.34 -6.09 -11.52
CA SER A 238 8.22 -4.93 -11.73
C SER A 238 7.39 -3.69 -12.00
N ILE A 239 6.97 -3.02 -10.93
CA ILE A 239 6.28 -1.73 -10.96
C ILE A 239 6.72 -0.88 -9.77
N PRO A 240 6.75 0.45 -9.89
CA PRO A 240 7.01 1.35 -8.76
C PRO A 240 5.75 1.46 -7.88
N MET A 241 5.50 0.47 -7.03
CA MET A 241 4.37 0.48 -6.11
C MET A 241 4.76 1.16 -4.80
N ILE A 242 3.95 2.06 -4.27
CA ILE A 242 4.15 2.61 -2.93
C ILE A 242 4.16 1.44 -1.95
N ARG A 243 5.20 1.40 -1.12
CA ARG A 243 5.35 0.31 -0.16
C ARG A 243 4.28 0.38 0.90
N LEU A 244 3.51 -0.65 0.94
CA LEU A 244 2.46 -0.91 1.91
C LEU A 244 2.73 -2.28 2.56
N VAL A 245 2.48 -2.40 3.84
CA VAL A 245 2.48 -3.68 4.53
C VAL A 245 1.07 -3.96 5.00
N THR A 246 0.51 -5.04 4.51
CA THR A 246 -0.83 -5.51 4.88
C THR A 246 -0.68 -6.70 5.82
N LEU A 247 -1.31 -6.63 6.98
CA LEU A 247 -1.44 -7.73 7.92
C LEU A 247 -2.87 -8.27 7.88
N GLY A 248 -3.03 -9.59 7.96
CA GLY A 248 -4.33 -10.23 8.12
C GLY A 248 -4.86 -10.07 9.56
N ALA A 249 -4.96 -8.81 10.00
CA ALA A 249 -5.41 -8.40 11.33
C ALA A 249 -6.46 -7.30 11.17
N GLY A 250 -7.69 -7.55 11.57
CA GLY A 250 -8.81 -6.60 11.48
C GLY A 250 -9.96 -7.05 12.37
N GLY A 251 -11.05 -6.30 12.40
CA GLY A 251 -12.19 -6.60 13.28
C GLY A 251 -12.81 -7.99 13.06
N GLY A 252 -12.83 -8.48 11.82
CA GLY A 252 -13.31 -9.81 11.46
C GLY A 252 -12.26 -10.92 11.51
N SER A 253 -11.04 -10.64 11.97
CA SER A 253 -9.99 -11.66 12.09
C SER A 253 -10.40 -12.72 13.10
N ILE A 254 -10.35 -13.99 12.66
CA ILE A 254 -10.79 -15.13 13.45
C ILE A 254 -9.77 -15.43 14.53
N ALA A 255 -10.24 -15.55 15.77
CA ALA A 255 -9.45 -16.05 16.88
C ALA A 255 -9.54 -17.58 16.94
N SER A 256 -8.42 -18.23 17.23
CA SER A 256 -8.32 -19.69 17.34
C SER A 256 -7.33 -20.09 18.42
N TYR A 257 -7.49 -21.30 18.95
CA TYR A 257 -6.55 -21.88 19.89
C TYR A 257 -5.37 -22.50 19.15
N ASN A 258 -4.16 -22.13 19.55
CA ASN A 258 -2.93 -22.70 19.05
C ASN A 258 -2.42 -23.78 20.03
N SER A 259 -2.66 -25.04 19.72
CA SER A 259 -2.28 -26.17 20.55
C SER A 259 -0.76 -26.38 20.67
N LEU A 260 0.04 -25.80 19.77
CA LEU A 260 1.52 -25.92 19.82
C LEU A 260 2.11 -24.99 20.90
N HIS A 261 1.50 -23.82 21.09
CA HIS A 261 2.00 -22.80 22.00
C HIS A 261 1.10 -22.54 23.20
N ASP A 262 -0.01 -23.30 23.32
CA ASP A 262 -1.00 -23.13 24.37
C ASP A 262 -1.44 -21.66 24.51
N SER A 263 -1.88 -21.07 23.39
CA SER A 263 -2.13 -19.64 23.31
C SER A 263 -3.26 -19.28 22.34
N VAL A 264 -3.78 -18.08 22.50
CA VAL A 264 -4.68 -17.46 21.52
C VAL A 264 -3.88 -17.04 20.29
N GLN A 265 -4.39 -17.32 19.12
CA GLN A 265 -3.90 -16.85 17.83
C GLN A 265 -5.03 -16.08 17.12
N VAL A 266 -4.71 -14.92 16.52
CA VAL A 266 -5.66 -14.11 15.77
C VAL A 266 -5.23 -14.02 14.29
N GLY A 267 -6.17 -14.28 13.38
CA GLY A 267 -5.90 -14.27 11.95
C GLY A 267 -4.94 -15.39 11.46
N PRO A 268 -4.41 -15.30 10.23
CA PRO A 268 -4.74 -14.30 9.21
C PRO A 268 -6.12 -14.51 8.55
N ARG A 269 -6.84 -15.59 8.92
CA ARG A 269 -8.18 -15.87 8.41
C ARG A 269 -9.18 -14.84 8.96
N SER A 270 -10.10 -14.38 8.09
CA SER A 270 -11.16 -13.46 8.46
C SER A 270 -12.53 -14.09 8.21
N ALA A 271 -13.49 -13.76 9.05
CA ALA A 271 -14.89 -14.12 8.85
C ALA A 271 -15.56 -13.32 7.72
N GLY A 272 -14.90 -12.27 7.21
CA GLY A 272 -15.45 -11.38 6.20
C GLY A 272 -16.66 -10.59 6.71
N SER A 273 -17.51 -10.18 5.78
CA SER A 273 -18.77 -9.49 6.08
C SER A 273 -20.00 -10.43 6.07
N ASP A 274 -19.87 -11.59 5.44
CA ASP A 274 -20.87 -12.64 5.34
C ASP A 274 -20.17 -14.00 5.45
N PRO A 275 -20.51 -14.82 6.47
CA PRO A 275 -21.45 -14.56 7.57
C PRO A 275 -20.98 -13.49 8.58
N GLY A 276 -19.71 -13.10 8.58
CA GLY A 276 -19.13 -12.11 9.48
C GLY A 276 -18.84 -12.64 10.88
N PRO A 277 -18.49 -11.74 11.82
CA PRO A 277 -18.36 -12.02 13.25
C PRO A 277 -19.54 -12.78 13.82
N ALA A 278 -19.33 -13.62 14.84
CA ALA A 278 -20.40 -14.39 15.46
C ALA A 278 -21.51 -13.49 16.02
N CYS A 279 -21.15 -12.34 16.58
CA CYS A 279 -22.08 -11.35 17.12
C CYS A 279 -23.00 -10.71 16.08
N TYR A 280 -22.73 -10.83 14.78
CA TYR A 280 -23.66 -10.35 13.74
C TYR A 280 -24.93 -11.20 13.62
N ASP A 281 -24.91 -12.38 14.23
CA ASP A 281 -26.03 -13.35 14.24
C ASP A 281 -26.52 -13.73 12.81
N ARG A 282 -25.58 -13.82 11.88
CA ARG A 282 -25.79 -14.17 10.47
C ARG A 282 -25.24 -15.56 10.11
N GLY A 283 -24.98 -16.39 11.10
CA GLY A 283 -24.42 -17.74 10.92
C GLY A 283 -22.91 -17.84 11.08
N GLY A 284 -22.21 -16.78 11.52
CA GLY A 284 -20.82 -16.85 11.94
C GLY A 284 -20.67 -17.77 13.14
N LEU A 285 -19.68 -18.70 13.08
CA LEU A 285 -19.42 -19.71 14.12
C LEU A 285 -18.10 -19.49 14.87
N HIS A 286 -17.21 -18.71 14.29
CA HIS A 286 -15.88 -18.49 14.85
C HIS A 286 -15.80 -17.14 15.56
N PRO A 287 -15.17 -17.07 16.75
CA PRO A 287 -14.96 -15.82 17.44
C PRO A 287 -13.98 -14.94 16.66
N THR A 288 -14.22 -13.64 16.67
CA THR A 288 -13.40 -12.63 15.99
C THR A 288 -12.97 -11.53 16.97
N VAL A 289 -12.13 -10.61 16.48
CA VAL A 289 -11.76 -9.41 17.23
C VAL A 289 -12.99 -8.57 17.58
N THR A 290 -13.96 -8.40 16.65
CA THR A 290 -15.22 -7.68 16.92
C THR A 290 -16.04 -8.32 18.03
N ASP A 291 -16.06 -9.67 18.11
CA ASP A 291 -16.73 -10.38 19.21
C ASP A 291 -16.07 -10.09 20.55
N ALA A 292 -14.74 -10.06 20.59
CA ALA A 292 -13.99 -9.71 21.78
C ALA A 292 -14.24 -8.25 22.20
N ASP A 293 -14.19 -7.29 21.27
CA ASP A 293 -14.44 -5.87 21.56
C ASP A 293 -15.85 -5.63 22.10
N LEU A 294 -16.83 -6.39 21.61
CA LEU A 294 -18.20 -6.35 22.10
C LEU A 294 -18.28 -6.85 23.56
N LEU A 295 -17.68 -7.99 23.87
CA LEU A 295 -17.72 -8.55 25.24
C LEU A 295 -16.94 -7.71 26.24
N LEU A 296 -15.88 -7.02 25.80
CA LEU A 296 -15.14 -6.07 26.63
C LEU A 296 -15.92 -4.79 26.90
N GLY A 297 -17.08 -4.60 26.25
CA GLY A 297 -17.95 -3.44 26.41
C GLY A 297 -17.57 -2.23 25.57
N TYR A 298 -16.65 -2.37 24.63
CA TYR A 298 -16.19 -1.25 23.80
C TYR A 298 -17.19 -0.87 22.69
N LEU A 299 -17.94 -1.85 22.18
CA LEU A 299 -18.96 -1.64 21.16
C LEU A 299 -20.36 -1.61 21.78
N ASP A 300 -21.23 -0.77 21.21
CA ASP A 300 -22.65 -0.74 21.57
C ASP A 300 -23.43 -1.74 20.71
N PRO A 301 -24.16 -2.70 21.34
CA PRO A 301 -24.93 -3.69 20.62
C PRO A 301 -26.00 -3.12 19.68
N SER A 302 -26.51 -1.93 19.97
CA SER A 302 -27.62 -1.32 19.24
C SER A 302 -27.19 -0.22 18.26
N GLU A 303 -25.97 0.34 18.42
CA GLU A 303 -25.51 1.50 17.66
C GLU A 303 -24.38 1.18 16.66
N TYR A 304 -23.96 -0.07 16.60
CA TYR A 304 -22.87 -0.47 15.70
C TYR A 304 -23.22 -0.21 14.24
N ALA A 305 -22.28 0.36 13.47
CA ALA A 305 -22.47 0.80 12.09
C ALA A 305 -23.69 1.74 11.93
N GLY A 306 -23.85 2.70 12.82
CA GLY A 306 -25.01 3.61 12.82
C GLY A 306 -26.36 2.90 13.08
N GLY A 307 -26.34 1.80 13.82
CA GLY A 307 -27.51 0.99 14.14
C GLY A 307 -27.97 0.04 13.01
N GLN A 308 -27.20 -0.06 11.93
CA GLN A 308 -27.54 -0.93 10.79
C GLN A 308 -27.28 -2.41 11.06
N ILE A 309 -26.38 -2.71 11.97
CA ILE A 309 -26.00 -4.07 12.36
C ILE A 309 -26.16 -4.21 13.87
N PRO A 310 -27.30 -4.73 14.36
CA PRO A 310 -27.44 -5.07 15.76
C PRO A 310 -26.50 -6.22 16.13
N LEU A 311 -25.77 -6.07 17.22
CA LEU A 311 -24.84 -7.09 17.69
C LEU A 311 -25.48 -7.94 18.80
N ASN A 312 -25.21 -9.25 18.79
CA ASN A 312 -25.69 -10.21 19.78
C ASN A 312 -24.53 -10.67 20.69
N PRO A 313 -24.42 -10.14 21.95
CA PRO A 313 -23.35 -10.53 22.86
C PRO A 313 -23.35 -12.03 23.21
N ALA A 314 -24.54 -12.65 23.32
CA ALA A 314 -24.61 -14.07 23.64
C ALA A 314 -24.02 -14.97 22.55
N ARG A 315 -24.04 -14.52 21.28
CA ARG A 315 -23.38 -15.24 20.19
C ARG A 315 -21.87 -15.08 20.25
N ALA A 316 -21.36 -13.91 20.60
CA ALA A 316 -19.93 -13.69 20.83
C ALA A 316 -19.40 -14.57 21.97
N GLU A 317 -20.09 -14.57 23.11
CA GLU A 317 -19.76 -15.39 24.28
C GLU A 317 -19.74 -16.87 23.93
N PHE A 318 -20.82 -17.38 23.29
CA PHE A 318 -20.92 -18.77 22.85
C PHE A 318 -19.78 -19.16 21.90
N ALA A 319 -19.44 -18.32 20.93
CA ALA A 319 -18.37 -18.62 19.97
C ALA A 319 -16.98 -18.68 20.63
N ILE A 320 -16.71 -17.81 21.62
CA ILE A 320 -15.47 -17.85 22.40
C ILE A 320 -15.42 -19.12 23.28
N GLU A 321 -16.53 -19.44 23.97
CA GLU A 321 -16.60 -20.62 24.81
C GLU A 321 -16.43 -21.92 24.03
N GLU A 322 -17.06 -22.04 22.84
CA GLU A 322 -16.95 -23.22 21.97
C GLU A 322 -15.51 -23.47 21.47
N VAL A 323 -14.75 -22.41 21.20
CA VAL A 323 -13.39 -22.54 20.67
C VAL A 323 -12.33 -22.67 21.77
N PHE A 324 -12.53 -22.01 22.90
CA PHE A 324 -11.49 -21.90 23.93
C PHE A 324 -11.83 -22.59 25.25
N GLY A 325 -13.12 -22.85 25.53
CA GLY A 325 -13.58 -23.36 26.84
C GLY A 325 -12.94 -24.70 27.25
N ASP A 326 -12.77 -25.63 26.31
CA ASP A 326 -12.12 -26.92 26.58
C ASP A 326 -10.59 -26.84 26.70
N HIS A 327 -9.98 -25.71 26.33
CA HIS A 327 -8.53 -25.55 26.23
C HIS A 327 -7.96 -24.58 27.27
N LEU A 328 -8.65 -23.47 27.45
CA LEU A 328 -8.24 -22.44 28.41
C LEU A 328 -9.29 -22.44 29.55
N GLU A 329 -8.90 -22.80 30.76
CA GLU A 329 -9.78 -22.71 31.94
C GLU A 329 -10.01 -21.24 32.34
N MET A 330 -10.56 -20.42 31.41
CA MET A 330 -10.73 -18.97 31.54
C MET A 330 -12.15 -18.56 31.19
N ASP A 331 -12.60 -17.48 31.81
CA ASP A 331 -13.85 -16.80 31.48
C ASP A 331 -13.80 -16.23 30.07
N PRO A 332 -14.89 -16.28 29.28
CA PRO A 332 -14.95 -15.69 27.92
C PRO A 332 -14.47 -14.24 27.82
N ILE A 333 -14.68 -13.44 28.87
CA ILE A 333 -14.19 -12.05 28.92
C ILE A 333 -12.66 -12.00 29.08
N GLU A 334 -12.07 -12.93 29.85
CA GLU A 334 -10.61 -13.03 29.96
C GLU A 334 -9.98 -13.46 28.62
N VAL A 335 -10.61 -14.39 27.91
CA VAL A 335 -10.21 -14.77 26.55
C VAL A 335 -10.35 -13.59 25.57
N ALA A 336 -11.40 -12.79 25.69
CA ALA A 336 -11.58 -11.58 24.88
C ALA A 336 -10.44 -10.56 25.12
N LEU A 337 -9.95 -10.41 26.36
CA LEU A 337 -8.75 -9.60 26.64
C LEU A 337 -7.50 -10.15 25.96
N LEU A 338 -7.32 -11.48 25.92
CA LEU A 338 -6.21 -12.10 25.20
C LEU A 338 -6.31 -11.90 23.69
N ILE A 339 -7.51 -12.02 23.11
CA ILE A 339 -7.74 -11.77 21.68
C ILE A 339 -7.35 -10.32 21.32
N LYS A 340 -7.81 -9.34 22.12
CA LYS A 340 -7.46 -7.93 21.92
C LYS A 340 -5.95 -7.72 22.07
N ALA A 341 -5.34 -8.29 23.10
CA ALA A 341 -3.90 -8.16 23.32
C ALA A 341 -3.10 -8.71 22.14
N GLU A 342 -3.45 -9.90 21.66
CA GLU A 342 -2.76 -10.58 20.55
C GLU A 342 -2.85 -9.78 19.23
N VAL A 343 -4.03 -9.27 18.89
CA VAL A 343 -4.18 -8.49 17.65
C VAL A 343 -3.43 -7.15 17.72
N ASP A 344 -3.47 -6.47 18.88
CA ASP A 344 -2.70 -5.24 19.09
C ASP A 344 -1.18 -5.51 19.02
N ASP A 345 -0.71 -6.63 19.58
CA ASP A 345 0.70 -7.06 19.51
C ASP A 345 1.14 -7.35 18.08
N GLN A 346 0.34 -8.05 17.30
CA GLN A 346 0.63 -8.33 15.89
C GLN A 346 0.75 -7.03 15.07
N MET A 347 -0.18 -6.11 15.25
CA MET A 347 -0.17 -4.81 14.58
C MET A 347 1.04 -3.96 14.99
N ALA A 348 1.32 -3.87 16.29
CA ALA A 348 2.49 -3.15 16.82
C ALA A 348 3.82 -3.76 16.32
N ASN A 349 3.93 -5.09 16.30
CA ASN A 349 5.10 -5.79 15.78
C ASN A 349 5.32 -5.52 14.29
N GLY A 350 4.25 -5.52 13.49
CA GLY A 350 4.29 -5.16 12.08
C GLY A 350 4.80 -3.74 11.86
N MET A 351 4.23 -2.77 12.56
CA MET A 351 4.66 -1.37 12.52
C MET A 351 6.11 -1.20 12.97
N GLY A 352 6.48 -1.80 14.11
CA GLY A 352 7.83 -1.72 14.65
C GLY A 352 8.87 -2.35 13.72
N LYS A 353 8.53 -3.44 13.02
CA LYS A 353 9.40 -4.04 11.99
C LYS A 353 9.62 -3.09 10.82
N GLU A 354 8.55 -2.47 10.30
CA GLU A 354 8.65 -1.54 9.17
C GLU A 354 9.47 -0.28 9.51
N LEU A 355 9.36 0.23 10.72
CA LEU A 355 10.18 1.35 11.20
C LEU A 355 11.64 0.95 11.36
N ARG A 356 11.92 -0.15 12.07
CA ARG A 356 13.30 -0.62 12.34
C ARG A 356 14.09 -0.98 11.08
N ILE A 357 13.46 -1.60 10.08
CA ILE A 357 14.12 -1.92 8.79
C ILE A 357 14.65 -0.64 8.11
N ARG A 358 14.08 0.52 8.42
CA ARG A 358 14.49 1.82 7.87
C ARG A 358 15.31 2.67 8.82
N GLY A 359 15.68 2.13 9.98
CA GLY A 359 16.47 2.84 10.98
C GLY A 359 15.70 3.91 11.74
N TYR A 360 14.36 3.85 11.76
CA TYR A 360 13.53 4.77 12.52
C TYR A 360 13.19 4.22 13.90
N LEU A 361 13.05 5.13 14.86
CA LEU A 361 12.55 4.85 16.21
C LEU A 361 11.05 5.16 16.25
N PRO A 362 10.22 4.25 16.80
CA PRO A 362 8.76 4.44 16.82
C PRO A 362 8.32 5.71 17.54
N GLU A 363 8.99 6.08 18.63
CA GLU A 363 8.69 7.27 19.45
C GLU A 363 8.86 8.61 18.71
N GLU A 364 9.52 8.60 17.55
CA GLU A 364 9.66 9.78 16.70
C GLU A 364 8.43 10.03 15.80
N PHE A 365 7.52 9.07 15.75
CA PHE A 365 6.38 9.10 14.84
C PHE A 365 5.08 9.46 15.55
N THR A 366 4.23 10.20 14.86
CA THR A 366 2.80 10.28 15.17
C THR A 366 2.09 9.15 14.43
N MET A 367 1.31 8.34 15.15
CA MET A 367 0.44 7.35 14.52
C MET A 367 -0.78 8.06 13.94
N LEU A 368 -1.13 7.79 12.70
CA LEU A 368 -2.40 8.19 12.10
C LEU A 368 -3.31 6.97 12.04
N ALA A 369 -4.35 6.95 12.87
CA ALA A 369 -5.25 5.80 13.00
C ALA A 369 -6.58 6.07 12.27
N TYR A 370 -6.82 5.31 11.20
CA TYR A 370 -8.06 5.40 10.43
C TYR A 370 -8.58 4.01 10.04
N GLY A 371 -9.64 3.96 9.22
CA GLY A 371 -10.46 2.77 9.05
C GLY A 371 -11.51 2.64 10.14
N GLY A 372 -12.46 1.73 9.98
CA GLY A 372 -13.59 1.56 10.90
C GLY A 372 -13.18 1.15 12.32
N ASN A 373 -12.08 0.39 12.46
CA ASN A 373 -11.58 -0.13 13.74
C ASN A 373 -10.28 0.55 14.22
N GLY A 374 -9.62 1.37 13.39
CA GLY A 374 -8.35 2.01 13.73
C GLY A 374 -8.39 2.77 15.06
N PRO A 375 -9.33 3.69 15.28
CA PRO A 375 -9.43 4.45 16.52
C PRO A 375 -9.81 3.61 17.77
N LEU A 376 -10.32 2.39 17.57
CA LEU A 376 -10.64 1.46 18.68
C LEU A 376 -9.37 0.79 19.25
N HIS A 377 -8.39 0.50 18.41
CA HIS A 377 -7.18 -0.22 18.78
C HIS A 377 -5.94 0.66 18.95
N CYS A 378 -6.01 1.94 18.54
CA CYS A 378 -4.84 2.80 18.42
C CYS A 378 -4.05 2.99 19.73
N CYS A 379 -4.72 3.11 20.88
CA CYS A 379 -4.06 3.27 22.17
C CYS A 379 -3.22 2.04 22.53
N GLY A 380 -3.81 0.85 22.41
CA GLY A 380 -3.13 -0.41 22.73
C GLY A 380 -1.92 -0.67 21.81
N ILE A 381 -2.02 -0.35 20.52
CA ILE A 381 -0.92 -0.45 19.55
C ILE A 381 0.20 0.56 19.90
N ALA A 382 -0.18 1.82 20.15
CA ALA A 382 0.76 2.90 20.43
C ALA A 382 1.57 2.65 21.71
N ASP A 383 0.92 2.13 22.78
CA ASP A 383 1.59 1.80 24.04
C ASP A 383 2.71 0.78 23.87
N ARG A 384 2.51 -0.24 23.02
CA ARG A 384 3.51 -1.28 22.73
C ARG A 384 4.74 -0.77 21.97
N LEU A 385 4.57 0.32 21.24
CA LEU A 385 5.63 0.96 20.46
C LEU A 385 6.27 2.16 21.16
N GLY A 386 5.73 2.61 22.29
CA GLY A 386 6.16 3.83 22.96
C GLY A 386 5.75 5.10 22.20
N ILE A 387 4.80 5.01 21.28
CA ILE A 387 4.22 6.16 20.60
C ILE A 387 3.29 6.88 21.58
N THR A 388 3.47 8.17 21.75
CA THR A 388 2.72 8.97 22.74
C THR A 388 1.63 9.85 22.13
N LYS A 389 1.55 9.88 20.81
CA LYS A 389 0.66 10.77 20.07
C LYS A 389 0.02 10.04 18.90
N VAL A 390 -1.31 10.04 18.86
CA VAL A 390 -2.09 9.46 17.76
C VAL A 390 -3.07 10.50 17.25
N LEU A 391 -3.26 10.57 15.94
CA LEU A 391 -4.30 11.37 15.29
C LEU A 391 -5.29 10.43 14.60
N ALA A 392 -6.55 10.50 14.97
CA ALA A 392 -7.63 9.98 14.16
C ALA A 392 -8.17 11.14 13.30
N PRO A 393 -8.02 11.07 11.97
CA PRO A 393 -8.37 12.18 11.09
C PRO A 393 -9.90 12.32 10.95
N PRO A 394 -10.39 13.47 10.45
CA PRO A 394 -11.77 13.60 10.04
C PRO A 394 -12.15 12.49 9.04
N TYR A 395 -13.38 12.00 9.14
CA TYR A 395 -13.88 10.93 8.26
C TYR A 395 -13.01 9.67 8.28
N SER A 396 -12.50 9.30 9.43
CA SER A 396 -11.54 8.23 9.65
C SER A 396 -11.93 6.91 8.93
N SER A 397 -13.20 6.50 8.97
CA SER A 397 -13.70 5.28 8.31
C SER A 397 -13.66 5.29 6.77
N VAL A 398 -13.58 6.47 6.15
CA VAL A 398 -13.52 6.67 4.69
C VAL A 398 -12.31 7.51 4.26
N PHE A 399 -11.29 7.58 5.10
CA PHE A 399 -10.13 8.43 4.89
C PHE A 399 -9.36 8.09 3.61
N SER A 400 -9.28 6.82 3.24
CA SER A 400 -8.68 6.39 1.98
C SER A 400 -9.45 6.91 0.75
N ALA A 401 -10.79 6.97 0.83
CA ALA A 401 -11.60 7.56 -0.25
C ALA A 401 -11.40 9.07 -0.37
N LEU A 402 -11.21 9.76 0.78
CA LEU A 402 -10.85 11.17 0.78
C LEU A 402 -9.47 11.40 0.13
N GLY A 403 -8.52 10.51 0.41
CA GLY A 403 -7.21 10.50 -0.24
C GLY A 403 -7.28 10.32 -1.75
N ALA A 404 -8.18 9.48 -2.22
CA ALA A 404 -8.44 9.33 -3.65
C ALA A 404 -8.81 10.67 -4.32
N GLY A 405 -9.61 11.50 -3.64
CA GLY A 405 -9.99 12.83 -4.12
C GLY A 405 -8.85 13.86 -4.12
N ASN A 406 -7.76 13.61 -3.39
CA ASN A 406 -6.60 14.50 -3.25
C ASN A 406 -5.38 14.07 -4.08
N THR A 407 -5.47 12.96 -4.80
CA THR A 407 -4.37 12.42 -5.59
C THR A 407 -4.21 13.19 -6.89
N ASN A 408 -2.97 13.44 -7.31
CA ASN A 408 -2.66 14.09 -8.59
C ASN A 408 -2.84 13.14 -9.77
N GLN A 409 -3.26 13.66 -10.93
CA GLN A 409 -3.15 12.90 -12.17
C GLN A 409 -1.67 12.75 -12.49
N MET A 410 -1.19 11.50 -12.57
CA MET A 410 0.25 11.23 -12.64
C MET A 410 0.54 9.95 -13.42
N HIS A 411 1.58 10.01 -14.25
CA HIS A 411 2.22 8.84 -14.85
C HIS A 411 3.69 8.78 -14.45
N ILE A 412 4.18 7.56 -14.24
CA ILE A 412 5.58 7.31 -13.90
C ILE A 412 6.21 6.51 -15.03
N HIS A 413 7.27 7.07 -15.62
CA HIS A 413 8.11 6.36 -16.57
C HIS A 413 9.50 6.16 -16.00
N GLU A 414 10.07 4.98 -16.24
CA GLU A 414 11.41 4.67 -15.76
C GLU A 414 12.22 3.93 -16.83
N ARG A 415 13.54 4.08 -16.74
CA ARG A 415 14.49 3.37 -17.60
C ARG A 415 15.67 2.88 -16.76
N THR A 416 15.96 1.59 -16.87
CA THR A 416 17.19 1.04 -16.29
C THR A 416 18.38 1.52 -17.10
N ILE A 417 19.39 2.03 -16.39
CA ILE A 417 20.63 2.53 -16.97
C ILE A 417 21.85 2.00 -16.19
N ALA A 418 23.03 2.28 -16.68
CA ALA A 418 24.29 1.94 -16.02
C ALA A 418 25.26 3.12 -16.06
N ILE A 419 24.93 4.18 -15.32
CA ILE A 419 25.76 5.38 -15.23
C ILE A 419 26.59 5.34 -13.94
N ASN A 420 27.91 5.46 -14.09
CA ASN A 420 28.80 5.69 -12.94
C ASN A 420 28.85 7.20 -12.67
N LEU A 421 28.10 7.67 -11.70
CA LEU A 421 28.10 9.08 -11.30
C LEU A 421 29.48 9.49 -10.74
N PHE A 422 30.08 8.59 -9.94
CA PHE A 422 31.47 8.64 -9.54
C PHE A 422 32.13 7.26 -9.75
N SER A 423 33.18 7.23 -10.55
CA SER A 423 33.94 6.00 -10.84
C SER A 423 35.07 5.84 -9.83
N SER A 424 35.05 4.79 -9.04
CA SER A 424 36.14 4.44 -8.11
C SER A 424 37.45 4.08 -8.83
N ALA A 425 37.37 3.50 -10.03
CA ALA A 425 38.53 3.06 -10.81
C ALA A 425 39.31 4.22 -11.43
N THR A 426 38.58 5.20 -12.01
CA THR A 426 39.19 6.36 -12.67
C THR A 426 39.23 7.60 -11.79
N ARG A 427 38.52 7.61 -10.67
CA ARG A 427 38.28 8.76 -9.77
C ARG A 427 37.68 9.97 -10.51
N GLN A 428 36.92 9.70 -11.57
CA GLN A 428 36.26 10.72 -12.37
C GLN A 428 34.77 10.78 -12.06
N LEU A 429 34.23 11.98 -12.11
CA LEU A 429 32.82 12.26 -12.07
C LEU A 429 32.23 12.11 -13.47
N PHE A 430 30.96 11.75 -13.52
CA PHE A 430 30.20 11.66 -14.75
C PHE A 430 30.09 13.03 -15.42
N GLY A 431 30.34 13.08 -16.73
CA GLY A 431 30.37 14.30 -17.52
C GLY A 431 29.65 14.21 -18.88
N ASP A 432 29.04 13.09 -19.19
CA ASP A 432 28.22 12.96 -20.42
C ASP A 432 26.78 13.43 -20.15
N PHE A 433 26.64 14.75 -20.01
CA PHE A 433 25.36 15.37 -19.67
C PHE A 433 24.31 15.20 -20.76
N ASP A 434 24.71 15.16 -22.03
CA ASP A 434 23.78 14.98 -23.14
C ASP A 434 23.11 13.61 -23.07
N LEU A 435 23.86 12.56 -22.79
CA LEU A 435 23.31 11.22 -22.57
C LEU A 435 22.29 11.19 -21.43
N PHE A 436 22.64 11.74 -20.26
CA PHE A 436 21.74 11.75 -19.10
C PHE A 436 20.49 12.58 -19.38
N ASN A 437 20.67 13.80 -19.86
CA ASN A 437 19.57 14.72 -20.12
C ASN A 437 18.63 14.22 -21.23
N GLY A 438 19.17 13.57 -22.27
CA GLY A 438 18.37 12.93 -23.30
C GLY A 438 17.47 11.81 -22.75
N ILE A 439 17.98 10.98 -21.82
CA ILE A 439 17.16 9.96 -21.15
C ILE A 439 16.02 10.60 -20.35
N VAL A 440 16.31 11.65 -19.59
CA VAL A 440 15.29 12.36 -18.80
C VAL A 440 14.24 12.98 -19.71
N GLU A 441 14.66 13.61 -20.81
CA GLU A 441 13.79 14.29 -21.79
C GLU A 441 12.85 13.30 -22.50
N ASP A 442 13.34 12.11 -22.84
CA ASP A 442 12.53 11.01 -23.37
C ASP A 442 11.42 10.62 -22.39
N LEU A 443 11.76 10.42 -21.10
CA LEU A 443 10.81 10.02 -20.08
C LEU A 443 9.78 11.12 -19.76
N GLU A 444 10.20 12.39 -19.73
CA GLU A 444 9.31 13.55 -19.61
C GLU A 444 8.34 13.63 -20.79
N SER A 445 8.83 13.38 -21.99
CA SER A 445 8.02 13.40 -23.22
C SER A 445 6.96 12.30 -23.21
N LEU A 446 7.31 11.08 -22.76
CA LEU A 446 6.37 9.98 -22.60
C LEU A 446 5.27 10.33 -21.58
N GLY A 447 5.65 10.82 -20.40
CA GLY A 447 4.69 11.19 -19.37
C GLY A 447 3.79 12.36 -19.77
N THR A 448 4.34 13.35 -20.47
CA THR A 448 3.55 14.45 -21.04
C THR A 448 2.55 13.94 -22.08
N ALA A 449 2.97 13.04 -22.97
CA ALA A 449 2.08 12.45 -23.98
C ALA A 449 0.93 11.68 -23.34
N ASP A 450 1.17 10.94 -22.25
CA ASP A 450 0.12 10.23 -21.52
C ASP A 450 -0.92 11.18 -20.92
N ILE A 451 -0.46 12.27 -20.33
CA ILE A 451 -1.33 13.30 -19.74
C ILE A 451 -2.14 14.04 -20.81
N VAL A 452 -1.49 14.38 -21.94
CA VAL A 452 -2.14 15.06 -23.07
C VAL A 452 -3.21 14.16 -23.72
N ARG A 453 -2.97 12.85 -23.84
CA ARG A 453 -3.98 11.90 -24.33
C ARG A 453 -5.26 11.89 -23.49
N GLN A 454 -5.18 12.28 -22.22
CA GLN A 454 -6.31 12.42 -21.33
C GLN A 454 -7.01 13.80 -21.44
N GLY A 455 -6.62 14.62 -22.41
CA GLY A 455 -7.20 15.95 -22.69
C GLY A 455 -6.72 17.05 -21.75
N MET A 456 -5.58 16.84 -21.08
CA MET A 456 -5.00 17.83 -20.17
C MET A 456 -4.02 18.76 -20.89
N ASP A 457 -3.85 19.95 -20.33
CA ASP A 457 -2.98 20.99 -20.86
C ASP A 457 -1.49 20.65 -20.63
N PRO A 458 -0.68 20.47 -21.70
CA PRO A 458 0.74 20.15 -21.57
C PRO A 458 1.55 21.21 -20.80
N LEU A 459 1.11 22.47 -20.79
CA LEU A 459 1.80 23.56 -20.09
C LEU A 459 1.66 23.48 -18.56
N LYS A 460 0.77 22.64 -18.06
CA LYS A 460 0.55 22.41 -16.63
C LYS A 460 1.23 21.15 -16.12
N VAL A 461 1.92 20.43 -16.97
CA VAL A 461 2.62 19.21 -16.57
C VAL A 461 3.89 19.58 -15.81
N GLU A 462 4.00 19.08 -14.61
CA GLU A 462 5.21 19.15 -13.81
C GLU A 462 5.92 17.80 -13.84
N HIS A 463 7.24 17.83 -13.70
CA HIS A 463 8.08 16.63 -13.70
C HIS A 463 8.92 16.57 -12.43
N ARG A 464 8.99 15.40 -11.83
CA ARG A 464 9.87 15.11 -10.70
C ARG A 464 10.81 13.97 -11.07
N LEU A 465 12.12 14.24 -10.95
CA LEU A 465 13.17 13.28 -11.21
C LEU A 465 13.51 12.49 -9.94
N GLU A 466 13.56 11.18 -10.09
CA GLU A 466 14.02 10.24 -9.06
C GLU A 466 15.10 9.33 -9.64
N LEU A 467 16.14 9.06 -8.87
CA LEU A 467 17.25 8.21 -9.26
C LEU A 467 17.40 7.04 -8.29
N ASP A 468 17.44 5.80 -8.81
CA ASP A 468 17.84 4.66 -8.00
C ASP A 468 19.37 4.59 -8.00
N MET A 469 19.97 4.79 -6.83
CA MET A 469 21.42 4.93 -6.67
C MET A 469 21.98 3.92 -5.68
N ARG A 470 23.25 3.57 -5.82
CA ARG A 470 23.96 2.65 -4.93
C ARG A 470 25.46 2.90 -4.91
N TYR A 471 26.12 2.47 -3.83
CA TYR A 471 27.56 2.41 -3.82
C TYR A 471 28.07 1.13 -4.52
N GLY A 472 29.03 1.29 -5.41
CA GLY A 472 29.72 0.18 -6.08
C GLY A 472 28.79 -0.88 -6.67
N ASN A 473 28.94 -2.11 -6.22
CA ASN A 473 28.16 -3.26 -6.66
C ASN A 473 27.13 -3.75 -5.62
N GLN A 474 26.69 -2.88 -4.71
CA GLN A 474 25.64 -3.24 -3.76
C GLN A 474 24.38 -3.70 -4.51
N LEU A 475 23.68 -4.69 -3.97
CA LEU A 475 22.45 -5.23 -4.57
C LEU A 475 21.25 -4.31 -4.31
N VAL A 476 21.25 -3.62 -3.18
CA VAL A 476 20.17 -2.73 -2.78
C VAL A 476 20.44 -1.33 -3.31
N THR A 477 19.43 -0.73 -3.92
CA THR A 477 19.45 0.66 -4.37
C THR A 477 18.62 1.52 -3.44
N LEU A 478 18.98 2.81 -3.36
CA LEU A 478 18.23 3.84 -2.68
C LEU A 478 17.62 4.78 -3.73
N ALA A 479 16.31 4.97 -3.68
CA ALA A 479 15.64 5.98 -4.49
C ALA A 479 15.87 7.36 -3.87
N VAL A 480 16.34 8.30 -4.68
CA VAL A 480 16.65 9.68 -4.29
C VAL A 480 15.86 10.62 -5.20
N VAL A 481 15.06 11.49 -4.59
CA VAL A 481 14.40 12.59 -5.30
C VAL A 481 15.41 13.69 -5.54
N VAL A 482 15.53 14.13 -6.78
CA VAL A 482 16.52 15.15 -7.16
C VAL A 482 15.82 16.48 -7.39
N ASP A 483 16.36 17.54 -6.83
CA ASP A 483 15.82 18.92 -6.89
C ASP A 483 15.96 19.59 -8.26
N ARG A 484 16.53 18.88 -9.24
CA ARG A 484 16.78 19.36 -10.61
C ARG A 484 16.55 18.25 -11.64
N ASN A 485 15.98 18.59 -12.76
CA ASN A 485 15.70 17.61 -13.83
C ASN A 485 16.81 17.54 -14.90
N ARG A 486 17.89 18.30 -14.77
CA ARG A 486 19.01 18.30 -15.73
C ARG A 486 20.35 18.42 -15.01
N LEU A 487 21.35 17.70 -15.54
CA LEU A 487 22.75 17.91 -15.22
C LEU A 487 23.38 18.78 -16.29
N ARG A 488 24.02 19.88 -15.89
CA ARG A 488 24.64 20.85 -16.83
C ARG A 488 26.13 21.06 -16.55
N SER A 489 26.59 20.60 -15.41
CA SER A 489 27.95 20.81 -14.93
C SER A 489 28.40 19.71 -13.96
N VAL A 490 29.71 19.60 -13.78
CA VAL A 490 30.31 18.74 -12.75
C VAL A 490 29.80 19.10 -11.35
N SER A 491 29.48 20.38 -11.12
CA SER A 491 28.88 20.82 -9.85
C SER A 491 27.50 20.19 -9.62
N ASP A 492 26.68 20.00 -10.66
CA ASP A 492 25.39 19.31 -10.54
C ASP A 492 25.60 17.83 -10.23
N THR A 493 26.58 17.19 -10.85
CA THR A 493 26.95 15.80 -10.56
C THR A 493 27.37 15.63 -9.09
N LEU A 494 28.17 16.54 -8.57
CA LEU A 494 28.57 16.56 -7.15
C LEU A 494 27.37 16.74 -6.23
N ALA A 495 26.48 17.68 -6.54
CA ALA A 495 25.28 17.92 -5.73
C ALA A 495 24.38 16.67 -5.64
N VAL A 496 24.22 15.93 -6.75
CA VAL A 496 23.47 14.66 -6.74
C VAL A 496 24.20 13.58 -5.93
N ALA A 497 25.52 13.50 -6.02
CA ALA A 497 26.31 12.56 -5.23
C ALA A 497 26.24 12.86 -3.72
N ASP A 498 26.28 14.14 -3.35
CA ASP A 498 26.15 14.60 -1.95
C ASP A 498 24.75 14.32 -1.42
N LEU A 499 23.71 14.59 -2.20
CA LEU A 499 22.33 14.29 -1.85
C LEU A 499 22.13 12.79 -1.59
N PHE A 500 22.65 11.93 -2.49
CA PHE A 500 22.61 10.49 -2.29
C PHE A 500 23.34 10.07 -1.01
N SER A 501 24.51 10.64 -0.76
CA SER A 501 25.32 10.30 0.42
C SER A 501 24.63 10.71 1.73
N GLN A 502 23.95 11.85 1.74
CA GLN A 502 23.16 12.32 2.88
C GLN A 502 21.95 11.42 3.13
N GLU A 503 21.18 11.09 2.08
CA GLU A 503 20.03 10.19 2.19
C GLU A 503 20.44 8.77 2.61
N TYR A 504 21.59 8.31 2.12
CA TYR A 504 22.14 7.01 2.50
C TYR A 504 22.54 6.99 3.98
N ALA A 505 23.24 8.03 4.46
CA ALA A 505 23.62 8.17 5.87
C ALA A 505 22.41 8.30 6.80
N ARG A 506 21.39 9.03 6.37
CA ARG A 506 20.12 9.18 7.10
C ARG A 506 19.42 7.82 7.28
N ARG A 507 19.44 6.98 6.24
CA ARG A 507 18.73 5.69 6.24
C ARG A 507 19.50 4.56 6.92
N TYR A 508 20.81 4.50 6.75
CA TYR A 508 21.65 3.38 7.19
C TYR A 508 22.64 3.76 8.28
N GLY A 509 22.64 5.00 8.71
CA GLY A 509 23.55 5.55 9.72
C GLY A 509 24.81 6.19 9.14
N GLN A 510 25.37 7.13 9.88
CA GLN A 510 26.65 7.79 9.56
C GLN A 510 27.77 6.76 9.59
N GLY A 511 28.57 6.56 8.67
CA GLY A 511 29.62 5.54 8.62
C GLY A 511 29.24 4.28 7.80
N SER A 512 28.00 4.17 7.33
CA SER A 512 27.60 3.16 6.33
C SER A 512 27.94 3.58 4.90
N GLN A 513 28.32 4.83 4.69
CA GLN A 513 28.70 5.39 3.40
C GLN A 513 30.01 4.75 2.91
N SER A 514 30.10 4.50 1.62
CA SER A 514 31.30 3.93 0.97
C SER A 514 31.59 4.68 -0.33
N PRO A 515 31.90 5.99 -0.28
CA PRO A 515 32.15 6.78 -1.48
C PRO A 515 33.35 6.27 -2.31
N GLU A 516 34.31 5.62 -1.65
CA GLU A 516 35.46 4.97 -2.30
C GLU A 516 35.07 3.80 -3.23
N ALA A 517 33.91 3.18 -3.01
CA ALA A 517 33.39 2.14 -3.89
C ALA A 517 32.80 2.69 -5.20
N GLY A 518 32.66 4.02 -5.29
CA GLY A 518 32.00 4.70 -6.40
C GLY A 518 30.50 4.79 -6.22
N ILE A 519 29.85 5.67 -6.98
CA ILE A 519 28.40 5.89 -6.94
C ILE A 519 27.83 5.58 -8.32
N ARG A 520 26.79 4.75 -8.35
CA ARG A 520 26.12 4.32 -9.60
C ARG A 520 24.66 4.70 -9.58
N ILE A 521 24.17 5.16 -10.74
CA ILE A 521 22.74 5.27 -11.05
C ILE A 521 22.34 4.02 -11.81
N SER A 522 21.34 3.31 -11.34
CA SER A 522 20.82 2.07 -11.95
C SER A 522 19.50 2.28 -12.67
N THR A 523 18.71 3.28 -12.26
CA THR A 523 17.43 3.61 -12.88
C THR A 523 17.21 5.12 -12.82
N VAL A 524 16.74 5.67 -13.91
CA VAL A 524 16.16 7.03 -13.99
C VAL A 524 14.65 6.86 -14.01
N ARG A 525 13.96 7.61 -13.16
CA ARG A 525 12.49 7.64 -13.08
C ARG A 525 12.02 9.08 -13.14
N VAL A 526 11.01 9.33 -13.96
CA VAL A 526 10.32 10.61 -14.05
C VAL A 526 8.85 10.40 -13.70
N ALA A 527 8.38 11.09 -12.68
CA ALA A 527 6.96 11.24 -12.41
C ALA A 527 6.48 12.53 -13.09
N SER A 528 5.58 12.40 -14.05
CA SER A 528 4.93 13.51 -14.74
C SER A 528 3.51 13.66 -14.21
N PHE A 529 3.13 14.84 -13.73
CA PHE A 529 1.86 15.02 -13.04
C PHE A 529 1.27 16.42 -13.24
N ILE A 530 -0.03 16.53 -13.02
CA ILE A 530 -0.74 17.79 -12.88
C ILE A 530 -1.25 17.90 -11.45
N VAL A 531 -0.91 19.01 -10.80
CA VAL A 531 -1.38 19.30 -9.44
C VAL A 531 -2.89 19.55 -9.48
N GLY A 532 -3.64 18.68 -8.79
CA GLY A 532 -5.08 18.80 -8.61
C GLY A 532 -5.43 19.87 -7.59
N LYS A 533 -6.75 20.16 -7.46
CA LYS A 533 -7.25 20.92 -6.31
C LYS A 533 -7.24 20.01 -5.11
N SER A 534 -6.45 20.32 -4.11
CA SER A 534 -6.47 19.59 -2.85
C SER A 534 -7.64 20.02 -1.97
N ILE A 535 -8.21 19.05 -1.26
CA ILE A 535 -9.18 19.27 -0.19
C ILE A 535 -8.37 19.65 1.05
N THR A 536 -8.60 20.80 1.62
CA THR A 536 -7.95 21.22 2.87
C THR A 536 -8.70 20.67 4.07
N PHE A 537 -7.97 20.12 5.04
CA PHE A 537 -8.55 19.65 6.31
C PHE A 537 -8.82 20.81 7.28
N GLY A 538 -8.19 21.96 7.08
CA GLY A 538 -8.29 23.12 7.96
C GLY A 538 -7.40 22.97 9.21
N THR A 539 -7.64 23.82 10.21
CA THR A 539 -6.90 23.80 11.47
C THR A 539 -7.35 22.60 12.31
N LEU A 540 -6.57 21.51 12.31
CA LEU A 540 -6.89 20.30 13.08
C LEU A 540 -6.30 20.28 14.48
N ALA A 541 -5.45 21.26 14.81
CA ALA A 541 -4.81 21.35 16.12
C ALA A 541 -5.84 21.75 17.19
N PRO A 542 -5.78 21.17 18.41
CA PRO A 542 -6.57 21.63 19.53
C PRO A 542 -6.22 23.08 19.88
N ALA A 543 -7.21 23.85 20.31
CA ALA A 543 -6.94 25.20 20.81
C ALA A 543 -6.22 25.19 22.17
N SER A 544 -5.68 26.34 22.57
CA SER A 544 -4.94 26.47 23.83
C SER A 544 -5.84 26.35 25.08
N GLU A 545 -7.11 26.70 24.96
CA GLU A 545 -8.10 26.57 26.04
C GLU A 545 -9.02 25.39 25.73
N LEU A 546 -9.05 24.39 26.63
CA LEU A 546 -9.79 23.15 26.46
C LEU A 546 -10.92 23.08 27.51
N SER A 547 -12.10 22.68 27.06
CA SER A 547 -13.27 22.42 27.91
C SER A 547 -13.55 20.90 28.04
N GLU A 548 -14.39 20.52 28.96
CA GLU A 548 -14.87 19.15 29.09
C GLU A 548 -16.25 19.01 28.45
N PRO A 549 -16.49 18.01 27.60
CA PRO A 549 -17.81 17.76 27.04
C PRO A 549 -18.77 17.12 28.05
N THR A 550 -20.05 17.24 27.76
CA THR A 550 -21.07 16.54 28.54
C THR A 550 -21.12 15.07 28.14
N ARG A 551 -20.92 14.17 29.10
CA ARG A 551 -21.06 12.73 28.85
C ARG A 551 -22.52 12.36 28.62
N ARG A 552 -22.76 11.40 27.73
CA ARG A 552 -24.08 10.84 27.45
C ARG A 552 -24.53 9.84 28.52
N THR A 553 -23.65 8.89 28.85
CA THR A 553 -23.93 7.80 29.80
C THR A 553 -22.60 7.19 30.27
N THR A 554 -22.67 6.10 31.05
CA THR A 554 -21.53 5.27 31.42
C THR A 554 -21.81 3.80 31.12
N ARG A 555 -20.75 3.01 30.96
CA ARG A 555 -20.78 1.57 30.75
C ARG A 555 -19.61 0.93 31.51
N MET A 556 -19.80 -0.30 32.00
CA MET A 556 -18.70 -1.07 32.57
C MET A 556 -17.91 -1.73 31.45
N CYS A 557 -16.62 -1.42 31.33
CA CYS A 557 -15.73 -1.99 30.34
C CYS A 557 -14.51 -2.66 30.96
N ARG A 558 -14.00 -3.70 30.33
CA ARG A 558 -12.80 -4.41 30.77
C ARG A 558 -11.60 -3.90 29.99
N PHE A 559 -10.52 -3.62 30.70
CA PHE A 559 -9.28 -3.12 30.09
C PHE A 559 -8.10 -4.03 30.47
N PRO A 560 -7.10 -4.20 29.57
CA PRO A 560 -5.87 -4.90 29.90
C PRO A 560 -5.18 -4.31 31.14
N GLY A 561 -4.68 -5.18 32.03
CA GLY A 561 -3.99 -4.76 33.25
C GLY A 561 -4.90 -4.40 34.42
N PHE A 562 -6.22 -4.45 34.27
CA PHE A 562 -7.19 -4.22 35.35
C PHE A 562 -7.97 -5.50 35.67
N SER A 563 -7.99 -5.88 36.95
CA SER A 563 -8.69 -7.10 37.41
C SER A 563 -10.21 -6.95 37.42
N GLN A 564 -10.72 -5.73 37.45
CA GLN A 564 -12.15 -5.41 37.46
C GLN A 564 -12.54 -4.53 36.29
N ALA A 565 -13.83 -4.58 35.92
CA ALA A 565 -14.38 -3.66 34.96
C ALA A 565 -14.36 -2.21 35.50
N LEU A 566 -14.04 -1.26 34.63
CA LEU A 566 -14.01 0.16 34.97
C LEU A 566 -15.26 0.85 34.45
N GLU A 567 -15.79 1.79 35.24
CA GLU A 567 -16.85 2.67 34.78
C GLU A 567 -16.28 3.60 33.71
N THR A 568 -16.76 3.45 32.48
CA THR A 568 -16.26 4.12 31.28
C THR A 568 -17.28 5.13 30.77
N SER A 569 -16.87 6.38 30.61
CA SER A 569 -17.73 7.46 30.14
C SER A 569 -18.00 7.34 28.63
N ILE A 570 -19.25 7.49 28.21
CA ILE A 570 -19.67 7.43 26.81
C ILE A 570 -20.03 8.82 26.31
N PHE A 571 -19.52 9.18 25.14
CA PHE A 571 -19.77 10.44 24.45
C PHE A 571 -20.22 10.18 23.01
N ASP A 572 -20.99 11.09 22.43
CA ASP A 572 -21.31 11.08 21.01
C ASP A 572 -20.36 12.01 20.25
N GLN A 573 -19.74 11.54 19.18
CA GLN A 573 -18.86 12.37 18.36
C GLN A 573 -19.56 13.62 17.83
N SER A 574 -20.83 13.49 17.44
CA SER A 574 -21.63 14.60 16.92
C SER A 574 -21.91 15.72 17.94
N ALA A 575 -21.78 15.41 19.23
CA ALA A 575 -21.94 16.34 20.34
C ALA A 575 -20.61 16.96 20.81
N LEU A 576 -19.48 16.47 20.27
CA LEU A 576 -18.18 17.04 20.59
C LEU A 576 -17.91 18.29 19.77
N GLU A 577 -17.52 19.35 20.44
CA GLU A 577 -17.06 20.60 19.83
C GLU A 577 -15.53 20.61 19.72
N PRO A 578 -14.95 21.40 18.83
CA PRO A 578 -13.51 21.65 18.84
C PRO A 578 -13.02 22.13 20.20
N SER A 579 -11.79 21.78 20.56
CA SER A 579 -11.16 22.21 21.81
C SER A 579 -11.79 21.62 23.08
N GLN A 580 -12.28 20.39 22.99
CA GLN A 580 -12.72 19.64 24.17
C GLN A 580 -11.72 18.54 24.52
N ARG A 581 -11.61 18.22 25.81
CA ARG A 581 -10.73 17.18 26.33
C ARG A 581 -11.55 16.12 27.08
N VAL A 582 -11.25 14.86 26.80
CA VAL A 582 -11.82 13.71 27.50
C VAL A 582 -10.69 12.83 28.03
N PHE A 583 -10.73 12.50 29.31
CA PHE A 583 -9.80 11.56 29.90
C PHE A 583 -10.35 10.13 29.84
N GLY A 584 -9.46 9.16 29.62
CA GLY A 584 -9.80 7.74 29.73
C GLY A 584 -9.99 7.27 31.18
N PRO A 585 -10.77 6.21 31.43
CA PRO A 585 -11.42 5.40 30.41
C PRO A 585 -12.68 6.08 29.82
N ALA A 586 -12.74 6.14 28.51
CA ALA A 586 -13.88 6.73 27.80
C ALA A 586 -14.06 6.09 26.41
N ILE A 587 -15.28 6.17 25.90
CA ILE A 587 -15.64 5.78 24.53
C ILE A 587 -16.35 6.96 23.87
N VAL A 588 -15.93 7.28 22.64
CA VAL A 588 -16.66 8.21 21.79
C VAL A 588 -17.27 7.42 20.65
N THR A 589 -18.60 7.39 20.60
CA THR A 589 -19.34 6.71 19.52
C THR A 589 -19.51 7.61 18.32
N ALA A 590 -19.29 7.08 17.15
CA ALA A 590 -19.53 7.74 15.86
C ALA A 590 -20.31 6.80 14.95
N GLU A 591 -20.90 7.34 13.89
CA GLU A 591 -21.73 6.57 12.95
C GLU A 591 -21.00 5.37 12.33
N SER A 592 -19.70 5.51 12.05
CA SER A 592 -18.92 4.55 11.29
C SER A 592 -17.62 4.11 11.96
N THR A 593 -17.35 4.55 13.19
CA THR A 593 -16.19 4.15 13.99
C THR A 593 -16.45 4.35 15.48
N THR A 594 -15.58 3.79 16.30
CA THR A 594 -15.59 3.96 17.76
C THR A 594 -14.20 4.38 18.20
N TYR A 595 -14.12 5.43 19.00
CA TYR A 595 -12.86 5.88 19.59
C TYR A 595 -12.77 5.35 21.03
N LEU A 596 -11.80 4.47 21.29
CA LEU A 596 -11.53 3.95 22.63
C LEU A 596 -10.39 4.75 23.27
N VAL A 597 -10.70 5.46 24.34
CA VAL A 597 -9.71 6.18 25.14
C VAL A 597 -9.35 5.31 26.33
N GLU A 598 -8.23 4.62 26.27
CA GLU A 598 -7.77 3.74 27.36
C GLU A 598 -7.41 4.56 28.63
N PRO A 599 -7.38 3.94 29.84
CA PRO A 599 -7.19 4.68 31.10
C PRO A 599 -5.95 5.58 31.18
N SER A 600 -4.87 5.20 30.47
CA SER A 600 -3.61 5.97 30.41
C SER A 600 -3.62 7.07 29.35
N TRP A 601 -4.72 7.26 28.66
CA TRP A 601 -4.83 8.19 27.54
C TRP A 601 -5.86 9.29 27.79
N ARG A 602 -5.76 10.35 27.03
CA ARG A 602 -6.78 11.39 26.87
C ARG A 602 -6.93 11.74 25.39
N ILE A 603 -8.07 12.26 25.04
CA ILE A 603 -8.30 12.86 23.71
C ILE A 603 -8.51 14.36 23.81
N GLU A 604 -8.17 15.04 22.76
CA GLU A 604 -8.43 16.45 22.51
C GLU A 604 -9.02 16.59 21.10
N THR A 605 -10.16 17.27 21.01
CA THR A 605 -10.87 17.43 19.74
C THR A 605 -10.33 18.62 18.95
N GLY A 606 -10.04 18.40 17.69
CA GLY A 606 -9.72 19.43 16.71
C GLY A 606 -10.93 19.80 15.85
N ASP A 607 -10.70 20.67 14.87
CA ASP A 607 -11.73 21.05 13.91
C ASP A 607 -12.18 19.86 13.05
N ARG A 608 -13.40 19.96 12.51
CA ARG A 608 -14.00 18.99 11.59
C ARG A 608 -14.04 17.55 12.09
N GLY A 609 -14.02 17.35 13.40
CA GLY A 609 -14.09 16.02 14.01
C GLY A 609 -12.76 15.27 14.06
N ALA A 610 -11.63 15.93 13.90
CA ALA A 610 -10.31 15.35 14.20
C ALA A 610 -10.20 15.04 15.69
N VAL A 611 -9.63 13.90 16.04
CA VAL A 611 -9.43 13.47 17.43
C VAL A 611 -7.97 13.14 17.65
N TRP A 612 -7.34 13.91 18.53
CA TRP A 612 -5.98 13.67 18.97
C TRP A 612 -5.97 12.84 20.24
N PHE A 613 -5.20 11.79 20.27
CA PHE A 613 -4.92 11.00 21.47
C PHE A 613 -3.54 11.34 21.98
N PHE A 614 -3.45 11.58 23.28
CA PHE A 614 -2.20 11.84 23.98
C PHE A 614 -2.06 10.89 25.17
N ARG A 615 -0.90 10.30 25.31
CA ARG A 615 -0.57 9.51 26.49
C ARG A 615 -0.36 10.44 27.67
N ASN A 616 -0.89 10.08 28.84
CA ASN A 616 -0.72 10.89 30.03
C ASN A 616 0.65 10.63 30.67
N ASP A 617 1.43 11.69 30.92
CA ASP A 617 2.80 11.61 31.46
C ASP A 617 2.89 11.01 32.89
N ASN A 618 1.77 10.90 33.60
CA ASN A 618 1.70 10.48 35.02
C ASN A 618 1.20 9.03 35.25
N ALA A 619 1.13 8.19 34.24
CA ALA A 619 0.74 6.77 34.38
C ALA A 619 1.90 5.87 34.86
N GLY A 620 2.90 6.43 35.50
CA GLY A 620 3.98 5.71 36.17
C GLY A 620 3.59 5.34 37.59
N GLY A 621 2.85 4.24 37.78
CA GLY A 621 2.65 3.76 39.12
C GLY A 621 1.37 2.98 39.42
N VAL A 622 1.02 2.00 38.63
CA VAL A 622 0.41 0.74 39.16
C VAL A 622 0.91 -0.38 38.23
N ARG A 623 2.01 -1.01 38.61
CA ARG A 623 2.43 -2.33 38.14
C ARG A 623 1.87 -3.36 39.09
#